data_5e5dd548956482b38fb8eaf43b04ecaf
#
_entry.id   5e5dd548956482b38fb8eaf43b04ecaf
#
_cell.length_a   1.000
_cell.length_b   1.000
_cell.length_c   1.000
_cell.angle_alpha   90.00
_cell.angle_beta   90.00
_cell.angle_gamma   90.00
#
_symmetry.space_group_name_H-M   'P 1'
#
loop_
_entity.id
_entity.type
_entity.pdbx_description
1 polymer ?
#
loop_
_entity_poly.entity_id
_entity_poly.type
_entity_poly.pdbx_seq_one_letter_code
_entity_poly.pdbx_strand_id
1 'polypeptide(L)'
;MATLIPVVKLKSLLDGLIEYVRVDFESQTSESNSFLFRVLDGNRLDGFDFFEEGKNIFLRTSTSSRKIETRLMFTKDIAPTPTIHVREPARVKGDYNAVGGLFGSRVNFPNNVYSAEYRDTKKANYEYVITSDNPLETILIAEVIYTLLLGAWETLHTQLFDLFDFGLKELLANNELVPYPLYIKSIDLTVQFENTVPGIQRSTLCNVINFRDPTIQAQ
;
A
#
# COMPACT_ATOMS: atom_id res chain seq x y z
N MET A 1 -14.69 5.83 15.35
CA MET A 1 -13.73 5.11 14.48
C MET A 1 -12.67 6.09 14.01
N ALA A 2 -11.41 5.67 13.90
CA ALA A 2 -10.37 6.53 13.34
C ALA A 2 -10.49 6.57 11.81
N THR A 3 -10.16 7.71 11.21
CA THR A 3 -10.08 7.84 9.76
C THR A 3 -9.05 6.85 9.21
N LEU A 4 -9.44 6.06 8.22
CA LEU A 4 -8.53 5.14 7.55
C LEU A 4 -7.49 5.94 6.75
N ILE A 5 -6.22 5.65 6.97
CA ILE A 5 -5.11 6.14 6.14
C ILE A 5 -4.60 4.97 5.30
N PRO A 6 -5.08 4.82 4.05
CA PRO A 6 -4.86 3.59 3.29
C PRO A 6 -3.38 3.30 3.02
N VAL A 7 -2.57 4.33 2.76
CA VAL A 7 -1.13 4.15 2.51
C VAL A 7 -0.40 3.51 3.72
N VAL A 8 -0.82 3.84 4.95
CA VAL A 8 -0.28 3.23 6.16
C VAL A 8 -0.73 1.77 6.28
N LYS A 9 -1.99 1.50 5.95
CA LYS A 9 -2.52 0.13 5.93
C LYS A 9 -1.84 -0.74 4.88
N LEU A 10 -1.62 -0.20 3.69
CA LEU A 10 -0.92 -0.91 2.61
C LEU A 10 0.55 -1.17 2.95
N LYS A 11 1.21 -0.21 3.64
CA LYS A 11 2.55 -0.48 4.17
C LYS A 11 2.54 -1.59 5.22
N SER A 12 1.62 -1.53 6.18
CA SER A 12 1.48 -2.57 7.20
C SER A 12 1.16 -3.95 6.58
N LEU A 13 0.33 -3.99 5.53
CA LEU A 13 0.08 -5.19 4.75
C LEU A 13 1.37 -5.73 4.13
N LEU A 14 2.13 -4.88 3.44
CA LEU A 14 3.39 -5.27 2.82
C LEU A 14 4.39 -5.82 3.84
N ASP A 15 4.53 -5.14 4.99
CA ASP A 15 5.38 -5.60 6.09
C ASP A 15 4.92 -6.97 6.62
N GLY A 16 3.60 -7.16 6.73
CA GLY A 16 2.99 -8.43 7.12
C GLY A 16 3.23 -9.57 6.12
N LEU A 17 3.16 -9.28 4.82
CA LEU A 17 3.46 -10.26 3.76
C LEU A 17 4.93 -10.67 3.78
N ILE A 18 5.85 -9.72 3.98
CA ILE A 18 7.28 -10.02 4.12
C ILE A 18 7.54 -10.86 5.38
N GLU A 19 6.89 -10.52 6.47
CA GLU A 19 7.02 -11.29 7.72
C GLU A 19 6.42 -12.69 7.57
N TYR A 20 5.33 -12.86 6.84
CA TYR A 20 4.79 -14.18 6.52
C TYR A 20 5.83 -15.07 5.83
N VAL A 21 6.57 -14.54 4.84
CA VAL A 21 7.64 -15.29 4.16
C VAL A 21 8.69 -15.78 5.16
N ARG A 22 9.07 -14.95 6.11
CA ARG A 22 10.06 -15.27 7.14
C ARG A 22 9.57 -16.38 8.07
N VAL A 23 8.36 -16.20 8.62
CA VAL A 23 7.76 -17.16 9.55
C VAL A 23 7.47 -18.48 8.84
N ASP A 24 6.98 -18.46 7.60
CA ASP A 24 6.77 -19.66 6.81
C ASP A 24 8.08 -20.42 6.65
N PHE A 25 9.15 -19.75 6.23
CA PHE A 25 10.44 -20.41 6.04
C PHE A 25 11.01 -21.01 7.35
N GLU A 26 10.93 -20.27 8.45
CA GLU A 26 11.43 -20.70 9.75
C GLU A 26 10.60 -21.86 10.36
N SER A 27 9.32 -21.96 10.00
CA SER A 27 8.40 -22.99 10.50
C SER A 27 8.51 -24.32 9.77
N GLN A 28 9.10 -24.34 8.56
CA GLN A 28 9.19 -25.57 7.76
C GLN A 28 10.32 -26.46 8.20
N THR A 29 10.06 -27.77 8.22
CA THR A 29 11.08 -28.80 8.52
C THR A 29 12.07 -28.99 7.36
N SER A 30 11.67 -28.65 6.14
CA SER A 30 12.46 -28.70 4.93
C SER A 30 12.26 -27.44 4.11
N GLU A 31 13.35 -26.88 3.58
CA GLU A 31 13.30 -25.70 2.70
C GLU A 31 12.36 -25.90 1.49
N SER A 32 12.27 -27.15 0.97
CA SER A 32 11.40 -27.48 -0.17
C SER A 32 9.90 -27.27 0.09
N ASN A 33 9.48 -27.15 1.33
CA ASN A 33 8.09 -26.88 1.71
C ASN A 33 7.81 -25.40 1.88
N SER A 34 8.85 -24.56 1.90
CA SER A 34 8.69 -23.13 2.10
C SER A 34 8.04 -22.44 0.89
N PHE A 35 7.38 -21.31 1.18
CA PHE A 35 6.78 -20.46 0.15
C PHE A 35 7.84 -19.99 -0.87
N LEU A 36 9.01 -19.54 -0.40
CA LEU A 36 10.10 -19.09 -1.28
C LEU A 36 10.56 -20.17 -2.23
N PHE A 37 10.74 -21.41 -1.73
CA PHE A 37 11.14 -22.53 -2.58
C PHE A 37 10.09 -22.79 -3.67
N ARG A 38 8.82 -22.89 -3.29
CA ARG A 38 7.73 -23.16 -4.25
C ARG A 38 7.57 -22.11 -5.35
N VAL A 39 7.96 -20.86 -5.07
CA VAL A 39 7.86 -19.74 -6.03
C VAL A 39 9.13 -19.61 -6.87
N LEU A 40 10.30 -19.85 -6.29
CA LEU A 40 11.58 -19.47 -6.90
C LEU A 40 12.44 -20.64 -7.35
N ASP A 41 12.20 -21.88 -6.85
CA ASP A 41 13.03 -23.03 -7.19
C ASP A 41 13.07 -23.31 -8.69
N GLY A 42 14.26 -23.72 -9.16
CA GLY A 42 14.51 -24.00 -10.56
C GLY A 42 14.72 -22.77 -11.45
N ASN A 43 14.49 -21.57 -10.96
CA ASN A 43 14.73 -20.34 -11.71
C ASN A 43 16.19 -19.90 -11.54
N ARG A 44 16.95 -19.95 -12.65
CA ARG A 44 18.36 -19.53 -12.71
C ARG A 44 18.63 -18.78 -14.00
N LEU A 45 19.39 -17.70 -13.90
CA LEU A 45 19.80 -16.92 -15.05
C LEU A 45 21.20 -16.33 -14.81
N ASP A 46 22.12 -16.53 -15.72
CA ASP A 46 23.48 -15.96 -15.73
C ASP A 46 24.23 -16.11 -14.39
N GLY A 47 24.08 -17.26 -13.74
CA GLY A 47 24.70 -17.55 -12.43
C GLY A 47 23.92 -17.00 -11.22
N PHE A 48 22.81 -16.31 -11.45
CA PHE A 48 21.89 -15.85 -10.41
C PHE A 48 20.88 -16.96 -10.10
N ASP A 49 20.89 -17.47 -8.87
CA ASP A 49 19.94 -18.44 -8.35
C ASP A 49 18.86 -17.69 -7.59
N PHE A 50 17.65 -17.65 -8.13
CA PHE A 50 16.55 -16.86 -7.55
C PHE A 50 16.15 -17.33 -6.14
N PHE A 51 16.26 -18.64 -5.87
CA PHE A 51 15.91 -19.15 -4.54
C PHE A 51 16.97 -18.74 -3.50
N GLU A 52 18.26 -18.91 -3.80
CA GLU A 52 19.34 -18.52 -2.88
C GLU A 52 19.35 -17.01 -2.63
N GLU A 53 19.16 -16.21 -3.67
CA GLU A 53 19.08 -14.76 -3.52
C GLU A 53 17.79 -14.33 -2.80
N GLY A 54 16.68 -15.03 -3.01
CA GLY A 54 15.44 -14.84 -2.25
C GLY A 54 15.67 -15.03 -0.75
N LYS A 55 16.39 -16.08 -0.34
CA LYS A 55 16.78 -16.26 1.07
C LYS A 55 17.64 -15.09 1.58
N ASN A 56 18.59 -14.63 0.76
CA ASN A 56 19.46 -13.51 1.11
C ASN A 56 18.67 -12.21 1.38
N ILE A 57 17.67 -11.93 0.56
CA ILE A 57 16.89 -10.69 0.59
C ILE A 57 15.81 -10.72 1.67
N PHE A 58 15.06 -11.81 1.77
CA PHE A 58 13.88 -11.88 2.65
C PHE A 58 14.18 -12.34 4.06
N LEU A 59 15.10 -13.33 4.26
CA LEU A 59 15.29 -13.95 5.56
C LEU A 59 16.23 -13.15 6.48
N ARG A 60 15.88 -13.10 7.76
CA ARG A 60 16.70 -12.45 8.79
C ARG A 60 17.99 -13.20 9.10
N THR A 61 17.95 -14.53 8.99
CA THR A 61 19.05 -15.43 9.31
C THR A 61 20.19 -15.39 8.30
N SER A 62 19.95 -14.91 7.09
CA SER A 62 21.00 -14.75 6.08
C SER A 62 22.01 -13.68 6.51
N THR A 63 23.28 -13.95 6.28
CA THR A 63 24.41 -13.03 6.56
C THR A 63 24.55 -11.90 5.54
N SER A 64 23.75 -11.91 4.47
CA SER A 64 23.78 -10.88 3.44
C SER A 64 23.45 -9.51 4.03
N SER A 65 24.17 -8.49 3.60
CA SER A 65 23.85 -7.08 3.88
C SER A 65 22.69 -6.55 3.03
N ARG A 66 22.31 -7.29 1.98
CA ARG A 66 21.24 -6.90 1.05
C ARG A 66 19.91 -7.41 1.54
N LYS A 67 19.30 -6.67 2.47
CA LYS A 67 17.96 -6.96 2.99
C LYS A 67 16.94 -6.03 2.39
N ILE A 68 15.75 -6.57 2.16
CA ILE A 68 14.62 -5.78 1.68
C ILE A 68 14.19 -4.76 2.75
N GLU A 69 14.03 -3.52 2.32
CA GLU A 69 13.46 -2.44 3.12
C GLU A 69 12.12 -1.98 2.55
N THR A 70 11.22 -1.55 3.43
CA THR A 70 9.94 -0.96 3.04
C THR A 70 9.88 0.49 3.51
N ARG A 71 9.55 1.41 2.60
CA ARG A 71 9.49 2.85 2.89
C ARG A 71 8.18 3.46 2.42
N LEU A 72 7.73 4.50 3.11
CA LEU A 72 6.65 5.35 2.63
C LEU A 72 7.23 6.44 1.73
N MET A 73 6.65 6.60 0.55
CA MET A 73 7.06 7.59 -0.46
C MET A 73 8.51 7.42 -0.93
N PHE A 74 8.90 8.18 -1.95
CA PHE A 74 10.30 8.25 -2.35
C PHE A 74 11.07 9.18 -1.40
N THR A 75 12.17 8.68 -0.89
CA THR A 75 13.17 9.51 -0.23
C THR A 75 14.25 9.90 -1.25
N LYS A 76 14.86 11.08 -1.08
CA LYS A 76 15.99 11.50 -1.93
C LYS A 76 17.27 10.69 -1.65
N ASP A 77 17.30 10.00 -0.52
CA ASP A 77 18.45 9.20 -0.14
C ASP A 77 18.48 7.91 -0.96
N ILE A 78 19.60 7.64 -1.60
CA ILE A 78 19.85 6.39 -2.32
C ILE A 78 19.84 5.28 -1.28
N ALA A 79 18.87 4.39 -1.38
CA ALA A 79 18.88 3.17 -0.58
C ALA A 79 19.89 2.19 -1.20
N PRO A 80 20.96 1.80 -0.48
CA PRO A 80 21.97 0.88 -1.00
C PRO A 80 21.45 -0.57 -1.08
N THR A 81 20.23 -0.81 -0.64
CA THR A 81 19.59 -2.12 -0.55
C THR A 81 18.32 -2.13 -1.39
N PRO A 82 17.83 -3.32 -1.81
CA PRO A 82 16.55 -3.41 -2.49
C PRO A 82 15.43 -2.85 -1.59
N THR A 83 14.68 -1.91 -2.14
CA THR A 83 13.68 -1.15 -1.38
C THR A 83 12.33 -1.18 -2.08
N ILE A 84 11.25 -1.33 -1.30
CA ILE A 84 9.88 -1.16 -1.77
C ILE A 84 9.31 0.13 -1.20
N HIS A 85 8.95 1.04 -2.09
CA HIS A 85 8.31 2.32 -1.76
C HIS A 85 6.80 2.21 -1.92
N VAL A 86 6.04 2.50 -0.87
CA VAL A 86 4.59 2.56 -0.92
C VAL A 86 4.16 3.98 -1.26
N ARG A 87 3.49 4.16 -2.41
CA ARG A 87 3.08 5.46 -2.95
C ARG A 87 1.57 5.55 -3.13
N GLU A 88 1.06 6.76 -3.08
CA GLU A 88 -0.30 7.13 -3.48
C GLU A 88 -0.22 8.18 -4.60
N PRO A 89 -0.14 7.78 -5.89
CA PRO A 89 -0.04 8.73 -6.99
C PRO A 89 -1.32 9.53 -7.20
N ALA A 90 -2.50 8.92 -6.96
CA ALA A 90 -3.77 9.60 -7.13
C ALA A 90 -4.85 9.01 -6.21
N ARG A 91 -5.70 9.91 -5.71
CA ARG A 91 -6.95 9.56 -5.03
C ARG A 91 -8.10 10.28 -5.73
N VAL A 92 -9.07 9.52 -6.16
CA VAL A 92 -10.26 10.04 -6.82
C VAL A 92 -11.51 9.65 -6.04
N LYS A 93 -12.60 10.31 -6.36
CA LYS A 93 -13.91 9.97 -5.83
C LYS A 93 -14.28 8.56 -6.31
N GLY A 94 -14.76 7.69 -5.41
CA GLY A 94 -15.22 6.35 -5.77
C GLY A 94 -16.47 6.37 -6.64
N ASP A 95 -16.74 5.26 -7.31
CA ASP A 95 -17.95 5.08 -8.08
C ASP A 95 -19.14 4.93 -7.11
N TYR A 96 -20.08 5.85 -7.19
CA TYR A 96 -21.29 5.79 -6.39
C TYR A 96 -22.34 4.94 -7.10
N ASN A 97 -22.51 3.72 -6.67
CA ASN A 97 -23.70 2.92 -7.00
C ASN A 97 -24.84 3.11 -5.97
N ALA A 98 -24.82 4.19 -5.21
CA ALA A 98 -25.79 4.38 -4.17
C ALA A 98 -27.04 5.11 -4.67
N VAL A 99 -28.13 4.40 -4.67
CA VAL A 99 -29.47 4.99 -4.52
C VAL A 99 -29.47 5.66 -3.14
N GLY A 100 -29.20 6.95 -3.07
CA GLY A 100 -29.23 7.65 -1.78
C GLY A 100 -28.19 8.70 -1.50
N GLY A 101 -27.66 9.33 -2.53
CA GLY A 101 -26.96 10.60 -2.37
C GLY A 101 -25.54 10.54 -1.83
N LEU A 102 -24.83 11.59 -2.08
CA LEU A 102 -23.40 11.83 -1.92
C LEU A 102 -22.88 11.69 -0.47
N PHE A 103 -23.72 11.60 0.52
CA PHE A 103 -23.37 11.60 1.93
C PHE A 103 -24.36 10.75 2.72
N GLY A 104 -24.01 9.50 2.96
CA GLY A 104 -24.67 8.74 4.00
C GLY A 104 -24.37 9.39 5.36
N SER A 105 -25.25 10.24 5.86
CA SER A 105 -25.15 10.67 7.24
C SER A 105 -25.77 9.60 8.13
N ARG A 106 -24.98 8.96 8.95
CA ARG A 106 -25.49 8.13 10.03
C ARG A 106 -25.63 9.00 11.26
N VAL A 107 -26.85 9.21 11.68
CA VAL A 107 -27.13 9.87 12.94
C VAL A 107 -27.00 8.84 14.05
N ASN A 108 -25.99 8.96 14.87
CA ASN A 108 -25.82 8.14 16.06
C ASN A 108 -26.19 8.97 17.28
N PHE A 109 -27.09 8.47 18.12
CA PHE A 109 -27.51 9.11 19.37
C PHE A 109 -27.04 8.32 20.60
N PRO A 110 -25.73 8.18 20.86
CA PRO A 110 -25.33 7.66 22.15
C PRO A 110 -25.59 8.74 23.21
N ASN A 111 -26.37 8.41 24.20
CA ASN A 111 -26.64 9.29 25.37
C ASN A 111 -27.28 10.67 25.06
N ASN A 112 -28.19 10.74 24.10
CA ASN A 112 -28.84 11.99 23.67
C ASN A 112 -27.88 13.03 23.05
N VAL A 113 -26.69 12.68 22.68
CA VAL A 113 -25.75 13.55 21.97
C VAL A 113 -25.85 13.30 20.47
N TYR A 114 -26.17 14.35 19.72
CA TYR A 114 -26.24 14.34 18.28
C TYR A 114 -24.80 14.31 17.70
N SER A 115 -24.40 13.20 17.10
CA SER A 115 -23.15 13.12 16.33
C SER A 115 -23.48 12.81 14.88
N ALA A 116 -23.08 13.69 13.97
CA ALA A 116 -23.13 13.41 12.54
C ALA A 116 -21.86 12.70 12.11
N GLU A 117 -22.00 11.53 11.45
CA GLU A 117 -20.92 10.85 10.79
C GLU A 117 -21.14 10.94 9.28
N TYR A 118 -20.13 11.35 8.55
CA TYR A 118 -20.16 11.37 7.09
C TYR A 118 -19.41 10.16 6.57
N ARG A 119 -20.03 9.46 5.62
CA ARG A 119 -19.42 8.33 4.91
C ARG A 119 -19.13 8.73 3.48
N ASP A 120 -17.97 8.40 3.01
CA ASP A 120 -17.53 8.69 1.67
C ASP A 120 -16.73 7.50 1.12
N THR A 121 -17.13 7.03 -0.07
CA THR A 121 -16.41 5.97 -0.75
C THR A 121 -15.32 6.59 -1.62
N LYS A 122 -14.11 6.16 -1.43
CA LYS A 122 -12.93 6.59 -2.20
C LYS A 122 -12.38 5.45 -3.02
N LYS A 123 -12.01 5.77 -4.25
CA LYS A 123 -11.19 4.92 -5.09
C LYS A 123 -9.81 5.56 -5.20
N ALA A 124 -8.78 4.82 -4.91
CA ALA A 124 -7.42 5.33 -4.94
C ALA A 124 -6.50 4.32 -5.61
N ASN A 125 -5.54 4.85 -6.35
CA ASN A 125 -4.47 4.07 -6.91
C ASN A 125 -3.24 4.21 -6.02
N TYR A 126 -2.65 3.08 -5.70
CA TYR A 126 -1.41 2.97 -4.94
C TYR A 126 -0.39 2.21 -5.77
N GLU A 127 0.86 2.34 -5.40
CA GLU A 127 1.94 1.64 -6.05
C GLU A 127 2.92 1.11 -5.02
N TYR A 128 3.33 -0.14 -5.19
CA TYR A 128 4.53 -0.70 -4.59
C TYR A 128 5.66 -0.58 -5.60
N VAL A 129 6.48 0.44 -5.46
CA VAL A 129 7.60 0.69 -6.37
C VAL A 129 8.85 0.03 -5.82
N ILE A 130 9.31 -0.98 -6.51
CA ILE A 130 10.46 -1.81 -6.16
C ILE A 130 11.67 -1.25 -6.88
N THR A 131 12.73 -0.96 -6.14
CA THR A 131 13.96 -0.39 -6.66
C THR A 131 15.16 -1.23 -6.22
N SER A 132 16.09 -1.50 -7.13
CA SER A 132 17.38 -2.14 -6.85
C SER A 132 18.41 -1.71 -7.90
N ASP A 133 19.69 -1.81 -7.56
CA ASP A 133 20.82 -1.69 -8.49
C ASP A 133 21.05 -2.97 -9.31
N ASN A 134 20.32 -4.06 -9.00
CA ASN A 134 20.36 -5.32 -9.72
C ASN A 134 18.98 -5.61 -10.36
N PRO A 135 18.92 -5.79 -11.71
CA PRO A 135 17.66 -6.06 -12.41
C PRO A 135 17.00 -7.36 -11.97
N LEU A 136 17.80 -8.41 -11.70
CA LEU A 136 17.30 -9.72 -11.33
C LEU A 136 16.70 -9.72 -9.93
N GLU A 137 17.28 -8.94 -8.98
CA GLU A 137 16.68 -8.73 -7.67
C GLU A 137 15.32 -8.01 -7.78
N THR A 138 15.24 -7.01 -8.65
CA THR A 138 13.98 -6.27 -8.85
C THR A 138 12.87 -7.20 -9.38
N ILE A 139 13.21 -8.10 -10.31
CA ILE A 139 12.30 -9.12 -10.84
C ILE A 139 11.90 -10.08 -9.73
N LEU A 140 12.86 -10.62 -8.98
CA LEU A 140 12.64 -11.56 -7.90
C LEU A 140 11.66 -11.00 -6.85
N ILE A 141 11.93 -9.79 -6.38
CA ILE A 141 11.10 -9.15 -5.35
C ILE A 141 9.68 -8.90 -5.88
N ALA A 142 9.58 -8.43 -7.12
CA ALA A 142 8.28 -8.16 -7.75
C ALA A 142 7.42 -9.42 -7.84
N GLU A 143 7.99 -10.54 -8.30
CA GLU A 143 7.28 -11.81 -8.43
C GLU A 143 6.86 -12.39 -7.07
N VAL A 144 7.75 -12.33 -6.07
CA VAL A 144 7.43 -12.80 -4.71
C VAL A 144 6.26 -11.99 -4.12
N ILE A 145 6.34 -10.65 -4.18
CA ILE A 145 5.27 -9.81 -3.63
C ILE A 145 3.97 -9.96 -4.42
N TYR A 146 4.04 -10.05 -5.74
CA TYR A 146 2.88 -10.28 -6.59
C TYR A 146 2.17 -11.61 -6.26
N THR A 147 2.95 -12.68 -6.10
CA THR A 147 2.43 -14.00 -5.73
C THR A 147 1.80 -14.00 -4.32
N LEU A 148 2.41 -13.28 -3.37
CA LEU A 148 1.84 -13.11 -2.03
C LEU A 148 0.52 -12.36 -2.05
N LEU A 149 0.40 -11.30 -2.86
CA LEU A 149 -0.85 -10.56 -3.03
C LEU A 149 -1.94 -11.44 -3.65
N LEU A 150 -1.59 -12.28 -4.65
CA LEU A 150 -2.50 -13.27 -5.22
C LEU A 150 -3.01 -14.25 -4.14
N GLY A 151 -2.09 -14.79 -3.34
CA GLY A 151 -2.45 -15.71 -2.26
C GLY A 151 -3.32 -15.08 -1.16
N ALA A 152 -3.15 -13.78 -0.91
CA ALA A 152 -3.91 -13.04 0.08
C ALA A 152 -5.17 -12.36 -0.48
N TRP A 153 -5.43 -12.44 -1.79
CA TRP A 153 -6.46 -11.65 -2.47
C TRP A 153 -7.85 -11.77 -1.86
N GLU A 154 -8.29 -12.98 -1.56
CA GLU A 154 -9.61 -13.21 -0.96
C GLU A 154 -9.75 -12.51 0.40
N THR A 155 -8.72 -12.60 1.24
CA THR A 155 -8.70 -11.95 2.54
C THR A 155 -8.71 -10.43 2.42
N LEU A 156 -7.94 -9.90 1.47
CA LEU A 156 -7.84 -8.46 1.23
C LEU A 156 -9.16 -7.88 0.73
N HIS A 157 -9.82 -8.57 -0.20
CA HIS A 157 -11.10 -8.15 -0.76
C HIS A 157 -12.24 -8.24 0.28
N THR A 158 -12.23 -9.25 1.15
CA THR A 158 -13.33 -9.45 2.09
C THR A 158 -13.20 -8.68 3.40
N GLN A 159 -11.97 -8.41 3.85
CA GLN A 159 -11.72 -7.87 5.19
C GLN A 159 -11.24 -6.42 5.22
N LEU A 160 -10.60 -5.93 4.16
CA LEU A 160 -9.92 -4.65 4.20
C LEU A 160 -10.47 -3.62 3.21
N PHE A 161 -10.90 -4.04 2.03
CA PHE A 161 -11.28 -3.16 0.95
C PHE A 161 -12.55 -3.65 0.25
N ASP A 162 -13.39 -2.73 -0.21
CA ASP A 162 -14.58 -3.04 -1.02
C ASP A 162 -14.18 -3.53 -2.42
N LEU A 163 -13.06 -3.03 -2.92
CA LEU A 163 -12.41 -3.46 -4.17
C LEU A 163 -10.91 -3.49 -3.94
N PHE A 164 -10.27 -4.57 -4.36
CA PHE A 164 -8.83 -4.71 -4.39
C PHE A 164 -8.42 -5.38 -5.70
N ASP A 165 -7.74 -4.63 -6.54
CA ASP A 165 -7.21 -5.11 -7.81
C ASP A 165 -5.75 -4.69 -7.95
N PHE A 166 -4.93 -5.47 -8.66
CA PHE A 166 -3.51 -5.17 -8.80
C PHE A 166 -2.92 -5.74 -10.09
N GLY A 167 -1.87 -5.10 -10.56
CA GLY A 167 -1.13 -5.49 -11.75
C GLY A 167 0.34 -5.15 -11.63
N LEU A 168 1.18 -5.91 -12.32
CA LEU A 168 2.62 -5.69 -12.40
C LEU A 168 2.95 -4.91 -13.67
N LYS A 169 3.79 -3.87 -13.53
CA LYS A 169 4.34 -3.12 -14.66
C LYS A 169 5.83 -2.81 -14.47
N GLU A 170 6.51 -2.63 -15.57
CA GLU A 170 7.87 -2.11 -15.58
C GLU A 170 7.82 -0.57 -15.74
N LEU A 171 8.56 0.14 -14.89
CA LEU A 171 8.72 1.57 -15.00
C LEU A 171 10.05 1.89 -15.66
N LEU A 172 10.00 2.68 -16.71
CA LEU A 172 11.22 3.25 -17.29
C LEU A 172 11.81 4.25 -16.27
N ALA A 173 13.08 4.04 -15.93
CA ALA A 173 13.79 4.99 -15.08
C ALA A 173 13.86 6.34 -15.81
N ASN A 174 13.21 7.36 -15.24
CA ASN A 174 13.39 8.72 -15.72
C ASN A 174 14.71 9.24 -15.10
N ASN A 175 15.72 9.38 -15.94
CA ASN A 175 17.08 9.73 -15.53
C ASN A 175 17.18 11.05 -14.76
N GLU A 176 16.15 11.90 -14.79
CA GLU A 176 16.13 13.16 -14.06
C GLU A 176 15.80 13.00 -12.56
N LEU A 177 15.09 11.92 -12.21
CA LEU A 177 14.59 11.73 -10.84
C LEU A 177 15.25 10.57 -10.11
N VAL A 178 15.88 9.64 -10.83
CA VAL A 178 16.46 8.43 -10.27
C VAL A 178 17.93 8.31 -10.67
N PRO A 179 18.86 8.27 -9.72
CA PRO A 179 20.28 8.12 -10.02
C PRO A 179 20.53 6.75 -10.70
N TYR A 180 21.31 6.75 -11.74
CA TYR A 180 21.71 5.56 -12.49
C TYR A 180 22.84 4.80 -11.75
N PRO A 181 22.87 3.45 -11.76
CA PRO A 181 21.90 2.54 -12.36
C PRO A 181 20.87 2.05 -11.32
N LEU A 182 19.59 2.36 -11.53
CA LEU A 182 18.52 1.85 -10.70
C LEU A 182 17.45 1.21 -11.59
N TYR A 183 17.12 -0.04 -11.29
CA TYR A 183 16.05 -0.78 -11.95
C TYR A 183 14.78 -0.64 -11.15
N ILE A 184 13.65 -0.45 -11.84
CA ILE A 184 12.38 -0.14 -11.19
C ILE A 184 11.28 -1.03 -11.76
N LYS A 185 10.57 -1.73 -10.87
CA LYS A 185 9.28 -2.36 -11.17
C LYS A 185 8.21 -1.83 -10.23
N SER A 186 6.98 -1.80 -10.69
CA SER A 186 5.84 -1.37 -9.87
C SER A 186 4.74 -2.41 -9.88
N ILE A 187 4.14 -2.61 -8.71
CA ILE A 187 2.85 -3.28 -8.58
C ILE A 187 1.83 -2.20 -8.32
N ASP A 188 0.95 -1.99 -9.29
CA ASP A 188 -0.16 -1.04 -9.17
C ASP A 188 -1.29 -1.68 -8.39
N LEU A 189 -1.85 -0.92 -7.47
CA LEU A 189 -2.95 -1.34 -6.61
C LEU A 189 -4.11 -0.37 -6.81
N THR A 190 -5.26 -0.89 -7.21
CA THR A 190 -6.51 -0.13 -7.24
C THR A 190 -7.36 -0.56 -6.06
N VAL A 191 -7.64 0.36 -5.15
CA VAL A 191 -8.36 0.09 -3.89
C VAL A 191 -9.59 0.97 -3.80
N GLN A 192 -10.70 0.39 -3.38
CA GLN A 192 -11.88 1.12 -2.99
C GLN A 192 -12.18 0.85 -1.52
N PHE A 193 -12.47 1.90 -0.77
CA PHE A 193 -12.74 1.80 0.66
C PHE A 193 -13.75 2.86 1.11
N GLU A 194 -14.50 2.51 2.14
CA GLU A 194 -15.39 3.46 2.81
C GLU A 194 -14.61 4.23 3.87
N ASN A 195 -14.70 5.54 3.82
CA ASN A 195 -14.11 6.43 4.81
C ASN A 195 -15.21 7.09 5.64
N THR A 196 -15.19 6.87 6.94
CA THR A 196 -16.11 7.51 7.87
C THR A 196 -15.42 8.69 8.54
N VAL A 197 -15.96 9.87 8.35
CA VAL A 197 -15.41 11.11 8.91
C VAL A 197 -16.38 11.67 9.93
N PRO A 198 -15.92 12.05 11.14
CA PRO A 198 -16.78 12.72 12.11
C PRO A 198 -17.24 14.06 11.56
N GLY A 199 -18.51 14.37 11.75
CA GLY A 199 -19.06 15.65 11.35
C GLY A 199 -18.47 16.80 12.18
N ILE A 200 -18.12 17.88 11.50
CA ILE A 200 -17.67 19.11 12.16
C ILE A 200 -18.92 19.85 12.66
N GLN A 201 -18.95 20.20 13.94
CA GLN A 201 -20.07 20.97 14.49
C GLN A 201 -20.13 22.36 13.83
N ARG A 202 -21.28 22.68 13.24
CA ARG A 202 -21.48 23.97 12.54
C ARG A 202 -21.15 25.17 13.39
N SER A 203 -21.50 25.12 14.68
CA SER A 203 -21.21 26.20 15.63
C SER A 203 -19.71 26.48 15.78
N THR A 204 -18.89 25.42 15.82
CA THR A 204 -17.43 25.55 15.90
C THR A 204 -16.85 26.08 14.60
N LEU A 205 -17.36 25.62 13.45
CA LEU A 205 -16.91 26.06 12.14
C LEU A 205 -17.23 27.55 11.92
N CYS A 206 -18.45 27.98 12.28
CA CYS A 206 -18.86 29.39 12.17
C CYS A 206 -18.04 30.32 13.07
N ASN A 207 -17.55 29.83 14.20
CA ASN A 207 -16.69 30.63 15.11
C ASN A 207 -15.26 30.77 14.56
N VAL A 208 -14.77 29.78 13.75
CA VAL A 208 -13.43 29.82 13.20
C VAL A 208 -13.39 30.52 11.83
N ILE A 209 -14.44 30.34 11.02
CA ILE A 209 -14.57 30.97 9.71
C ILE A 209 -15.54 32.15 9.84
N ASN A 210 -15.02 33.34 10.04
CA ASN A 210 -15.81 34.58 9.95
C ASN A 210 -16.20 34.79 8.48
N PHE A 211 -17.37 34.29 8.09
CA PHE A 211 -18.01 34.71 6.83
C PHE A 211 -18.52 36.16 7.05
N ARG A 212 -17.68 37.12 6.77
CA ARG A 212 -18.15 38.48 6.52
C ARG A 212 -18.85 38.47 5.17
N ASP A 213 -20.16 38.43 5.20
CA ASP A 213 -20.94 38.76 4.00
C ASP A 213 -20.79 40.28 3.76
N PRO A 214 -20.10 40.68 2.68
CA PRO A 214 -19.88 42.12 2.42
C PRO A 214 -21.14 42.86 2.04
N THR A 215 -22.29 42.17 1.89
CA THR A 215 -23.55 42.74 1.46
C THR A 215 -24.50 43.15 2.61
N ILE A 216 -24.18 42.80 3.87
CA ILE A 216 -24.96 43.27 5.01
C ILE A 216 -24.16 44.37 5.69
N GLN A 217 -23.94 45.48 5.04
CA GLN A 217 -23.75 46.74 5.72
C GLN A 217 -25.10 47.43 5.83
N ALA A 218 -25.51 47.60 7.06
CA ALA A 218 -26.68 48.22 7.59
C ALA A 218 -27.21 49.43 6.76
N GLN A 219 -28.49 49.39 6.47
CA GLN A 219 -29.29 50.61 6.43
C GLN A 219 -29.68 50.98 7.87
#